data_26aeffd75b0759157be3ab4655691349
#
_entry.id   26aeffd75b0759157be3ab4655691349
#
_cell.length_a   1.000
_cell.length_b   1.000
_cell.length_c   1.000
_cell.angle_alpha   90.00
_cell.angle_beta   90.00
_cell.angle_gamma   90.00
#
_symmetry.space_group_name_H-M   'P 1'
#
loop_
_entity.id
_entity.type
_entity.pdbx_description
1 polymer ?
#
loop_
_entity_poly.entity_id
_entity_poly.type
_entity_poly.pdbx_seq_one_letter_code
_entity_poly.pdbx_strand_id
1 'polypeptide(L)'
;MLSQASAQALTRLRAYAPPPTTYNKLPLTRRAAVLILLFPDRHGELKVVLTMRAATLRNYAGQAALPGGKADTLDEKPFETARREAYEEIGLPTTDTKLPPGFRVEHLCELPANLAKTELGVRPCVAFLCPSATPASTGTQSAADVEEKMIPRLDPKEVAAVFTAPFAQFLQKEWTRNEPGPVNGKGGRHSWYRGTWTDWHESRWRMHNFYIPKPPPSASALRRNPSHSQASQTPRSQDQPEGDDPRPEPTVFEDLQNFRVFGMTARILVDAARVAYGEEPEFEHNSHFGDEEMLERLLKVGRLSEVRKKGEELNREVLEKAMKETSKI
;
A
#
# COMPACT_ATOMS: atom_id res chain seq x y z
N MET A 1 -11.82 -20.96 -9.39
CA MET A 1 -11.28 -21.48 -8.11
C MET A 1 -9.99 -20.76 -7.82
N LEU A 2 -9.57 -20.68 -6.54
CA LEU A 2 -8.23 -20.19 -6.20
C LEU A 2 -7.17 -21.15 -6.71
N SER A 3 -6.02 -20.65 -7.11
CA SER A 3 -4.82 -21.46 -7.32
C SER A 3 -4.36 -22.09 -6.01
N GLN A 4 -3.56 -23.14 -6.08
CA GLN A 4 -3.02 -23.78 -4.88
C GLN A 4 -2.15 -22.79 -4.07
N ALA A 5 -1.31 -22.00 -4.72
CA ALA A 5 -0.46 -21.01 -4.08
C ALA A 5 -1.31 -19.94 -3.36
N SER A 6 -2.35 -19.44 -4.04
CA SER A 6 -3.27 -18.44 -3.45
C SER A 6 -4.05 -18.98 -2.26
N ALA A 7 -4.51 -20.23 -2.32
CA ALA A 7 -5.21 -20.87 -1.21
C ALA A 7 -4.29 -21.05 0.01
N GLN A 8 -3.04 -21.46 -0.21
CA GLN A 8 -2.04 -21.57 0.85
C GLN A 8 -1.67 -20.21 1.44
N ALA A 9 -1.53 -19.17 0.60
CA ALA A 9 -1.25 -17.80 1.03
C ALA A 9 -2.35 -17.28 1.98
N LEU A 10 -3.63 -17.45 1.62
CA LEU A 10 -4.74 -17.09 2.49
C LEU A 10 -4.77 -17.89 3.80
N THR A 11 -4.39 -19.17 3.75
CA THR A 11 -4.29 -19.99 4.97
C THR A 11 -3.21 -19.45 5.91
N ARG A 12 -2.03 -19.08 5.38
CA ARG A 12 -0.96 -18.47 6.19
C ARG A 12 -1.37 -17.13 6.77
N LEU A 13 -2.02 -16.27 5.98
CA LEU A 13 -2.52 -14.98 6.45
C LEU A 13 -3.55 -15.14 7.59
N ARG A 14 -4.46 -16.10 7.49
CA ARG A 14 -5.43 -16.39 8.57
C ARG A 14 -4.76 -16.91 9.84
N ALA A 15 -3.67 -17.66 9.69
CA ALA A 15 -2.91 -18.22 10.81
C ALA A 15 -1.87 -17.24 11.37
N TYR A 16 -1.65 -16.10 10.72
CA TYR A 16 -0.63 -15.15 11.14
C TYR A 16 -1.01 -14.46 12.44
N ALA A 17 -0.18 -14.65 13.47
CA ALA A 17 -0.28 -13.95 14.73
C ALA A 17 0.79 -12.85 14.79
N PRO A 18 0.41 -11.57 14.70
CA PRO A 18 1.39 -10.48 14.76
C PRO A 18 2.03 -10.40 16.16
N PRO A 19 3.29 -9.93 16.25
CA PRO A 19 3.90 -9.63 17.54
C PRO A 19 3.12 -8.51 18.26
N PRO A 20 3.36 -8.32 19.57
CA PRO A 20 2.78 -7.21 20.32
C PRO A 20 2.99 -5.88 19.62
N THR A 21 1.96 -5.02 19.63
CA THR A 21 2.01 -3.74 18.91
C THR A 21 2.04 -2.54 19.84
N THR A 22 2.85 -1.56 19.48
CA THR A 22 2.89 -0.22 20.10
C THR A 22 1.75 0.67 19.61
N TYR A 23 1.09 0.31 18.50
CA TYR A 23 0.02 1.10 17.88
C TYR A 23 -1.06 1.55 18.89
N ASN A 24 -1.51 0.65 19.75
CA ASN A 24 -2.55 0.95 20.73
C ASN A 24 -2.12 1.91 21.86
N LYS A 25 -0.81 2.14 22.01
CA LYS A 25 -0.24 3.12 22.95
C LYS A 25 -0.09 4.51 22.34
N LEU A 26 -0.21 4.63 21.02
CA LEU A 26 -0.11 5.92 20.33
C LEU A 26 -1.35 6.77 20.63
N PRO A 27 -1.20 8.11 20.75
CA PRO A 27 -2.35 9.02 20.81
C PRO A 27 -3.12 9.00 19.49
N LEU A 28 -4.39 9.39 19.51
CA LEU A 28 -5.27 9.39 18.34
C LEU A 28 -4.65 10.09 17.13
N THR A 29 -4.04 11.26 17.36
CA THR A 29 -3.42 12.07 16.30
C THR A 29 -2.25 11.39 15.59
N ARG A 30 -1.78 10.25 16.12
CA ARG A 30 -0.66 9.44 15.59
C ARG A 30 -1.08 8.09 15.05
N ARG A 31 -2.37 7.75 15.07
CA ARG A 31 -2.90 6.47 14.57
C ARG A 31 -3.38 6.60 13.14
N ALA A 32 -2.98 5.64 12.30
CA ALA A 32 -3.49 5.47 10.95
C ALA A 32 -3.52 3.97 10.60
N ALA A 33 -4.39 3.58 9.69
CA ALA A 33 -4.45 2.22 9.19
C ALA A 33 -4.65 2.19 7.68
N VAL A 34 -4.14 1.14 7.02
CA VAL A 34 -4.28 0.93 5.58
C VAL A 34 -4.81 -0.46 5.29
N LEU A 35 -5.58 -0.59 4.22
CA LEU A 35 -6.22 -1.83 3.79
C LEU A 35 -5.42 -2.49 2.66
N ILE A 36 -4.92 -3.69 2.91
CA ILE A 36 -4.41 -4.59 1.87
C ILE A 36 -5.59 -5.47 1.44
N LEU A 37 -6.38 -4.97 0.48
CA LEU A 37 -7.54 -5.68 -0.03
C LEU A 37 -7.11 -6.66 -1.12
N LEU A 38 -7.07 -7.94 -0.77
CA LEU A 38 -6.76 -9.03 -1.68
C LEU A 38 -8.04 -9.56 -2.33
N PHE A 39 -7.95 -9.99 -3.57
CA PHE A 39 -9.04 -10.66 -4.29
C PHE A 39 -8.47 -11.63 -5.32
N PRO A 40 -9.22 -12.68 -5.73
CA PRO A 40 -8.78 -13.59 -6.76
C PRO A 40 -9.07 -13.01 -8.15
N ASP A 41 -8.10 -13.11 -9.07
CA ASP A 41 -8.32 -12.86 -10.48
C ASP A 41 -9.04 -14.05 -11.15
N ARG A 42 -9.32 -13.93 -12.45
CA ARG A 42 -9.96 -15.00 -13.25
C ARG A 42 -9.18 -16.32 -13.27
N HIS A 43 -7.88 -16.28 -13.01
CA HIS A 43 -7.01 -17.48 -12.93
C HIS A 43 -6.90 -18.00 -11.49
N GLY A 44 -7.54 -17.36 -10.52
CA GLY A 44 -7.46 -17.70 -9.10
C GLY A 44 -6.19 -17.22 -8.41
N GLU A 45 -5.42 -16.34 -9.06
CA GLU A 45 -4.25 -15.70 -8.46
C GLU A 45 -4.65 -14.46 -7.65
N LEU A 46 -3.96 -14.22 -6.53
CA LEU A 46 -4.25 -13.05 -5.70
C LEU A 46 -3.73 -11.77 -6.36
N LYS A 47 -4.61 -10.78 -6.42
CA LYS A 47 -4.31 -9.38 -6.73
C LYS A 47 -4.60 -8.50 -5.51
N VAL A 48 -3.96 -7.34 -5.44
CA VAL A 48 -4.19 -6.31 -4.41
C VAL A 48 -4.74 -5.05 -5.05
N VAL A 49 -5.67 -4.39 -4.36
CA VAL A 49 -6.23 -3.09 -4.76
C VAL A 49 -5.33 -1.96 -4.26
N LEU A 50 -5.05 -1.01 -5.14
CA LEU A 50 -4.22 0.15 -4.91
C LEU A 50 -4.92 1.42 -5.40
N THR A 51 -4.54 2.56 -4.83
CA THR A 51 -5.05 3.87 -5.22
C THR A 51 -3.93 4.77 -5.74
N MET A 52 -4.28 5.72 -6.59
CA MET A 52 -3.42 6.83 -6.96
C MET A 52 -3.94 8.08 -6.24
N ARG A 53 -3.15 8.64 -5.36
CA ARG A 53 -3.52 9.85 -4.61
C ARG A 53 -3.69 11.04 -5.56
N ALA A 54 -4.67 11.90 -5.29
CA ALA A 54 -4.93 13.07 -6.11
C ALA A 54 -3.72 14.02 -6.11
N ALA A 55 -3.41 14.60 -7.27
CA ALA A 55 -2.29 15.54 -7.42
C ALA A 55 -2.48 16.85 -6.63
N THR A 56 -3.71 17.14 -6.21
CA THR A 56 -4.07 18.33 -5.42
C THR A 56 -3.77 18.20 -3.92
N LEU A 57 -3.44 17.01 -3.44
CA LEU A 57 -3.17 16.77 -2.02
C LEU A 57 -1.83 17.38 -1.58
N ARG A 58 -1.78 17.93 -0.34
CA ARG A 58 -0.56 18.53 0.22
C ARG A 58 0.58 17.51 0.43
N ASN A 59 0.22 16.28 0.79
CA ASN A 59 1.19 15.23 1.10
C ASN A 59 1.04 14.07 0.12
N TYR A 60 2.17 13.60 -0.41
CA TYR A 60 2.24 12.41 -1.27
C TYR A 60 1.32 12.48 -2.52
N ALA A 61 1.15 13.69 -3.09
CA ALA A 61 0.37 13.91 -4.31
C ALA A 61 0.88 13.06 -5.46
N GLY A 62 -0.05 12.43 -6.21
CA GLY A 62 0.29 11.60 -7.36
C GLY A 62 1.05 10.30 -7.05
N GLN A 63 1.09 9.87 -5.78
CA GLN A 63 1.75 8.62 -5.39
C GLN A 63 0.73 7.48 -5.25
N ALA A 64 1.19 6.27 -5.59
CA ALA A 64 0.41 5.07 -5.32
C ALA A 64 0.38 4.76 -3.82
N ALA A 65 -0.79 4.39 -3.33
CA ALA A 65 -1.03 4.08 -1.93
C ALA A 65 -1.97 2.87 -1.78
N LEU A 66 -1.96 2.27 -0.59
CA LEU A 66 -3.04 1.42 -0.13
C LEU A 66 -4.19 2.33 0.34
N PRO A 67 -5.46 1.96 0.15
CA PRO A 67 -6.58 2.68 0.76
C PRO A 67 -6.39 2.79 2.26
N GLY A 68 -6.58 3.99 2.83
CA GLY A 68 -6.40 4.16 4.26
C GLY A 68 -6.04 5.58 4.69
N GLY A 69 -6.17 5.81 5.98
CA GLY A 69 -5.93 7.12 6.59
C GLY A 69 -5.87 7.07 8.11
N LYS A 70 -6.23 8.17 8.75
CA LYS A 70 -6.15 8.32 10.20
C LYS A 70 -7.36 7.73 10.90
N ALA A 71 -7.15 7.25 12.13
CA ALA A 71 -8.25 6.90 13.01
C ALA A 71 -9.02 8.15 13.45
N ASP A 72 -10.34 8.07 13.52
CA ASP A 72 -11.22 9.16 13.95
C ASP A 72 -11.41 9.15 15.47
N THR A 73 -11.39 7.98 16.10
CA THR A 73 -11.54 7.80 17.54
C THR A 73 -10.54 6.80 18.11
N LEU A 74 -10.32 6.85 19.42
CA LEU A 74 -9.44 5.89 20.11
C LEU A 74 -10.01 4.48 20.14
N ASP A 75 -11.34 4.35 20.08
CA ASP A 75 -12.05 3.07 20.12
C ASP A 75 -12.12 2.39 18.74
N GLU A 76 -11.86 3.16 17.67
CA GLU A 76 -11.83 2.64 16.31
C GLU A 76 -10.65 1.67 16.14
N LYS A 77 -10.93 0.41 15.82
CA LYS A 77 -9.92 -0.61 15.57
C LYS A 77 -9.20 -0.33 14.23
N PRO A 78 -7.95 -0.79 14.07
CA PRO A 78 -7.20 -0.55 12.82
C PRO A 78 -7.95 -0.99 11.57
N PHE A 79 -8.61 -2.16 11.61
CA PHE A 79 -9.39 -2.65 10.47
C PHE A 79 -10.64 -1.81 10.20
N GLU A 80 -11.29 -1.27 11.22
CA GLU A 80 -12.44 -0.37 11.09
C GLU A 80 -12.02 0.94 10.42
N THR A 81 -10.92 1.53 10.87
CA THR A 81 -10.29 2.71 10.23
C THR A 81 -9.97 2.43 8.76
N ALA A 82 -9.25 1.36 8.46
CA ALA A 82 -8.87 1.00 7.10
C ALA A 82 -10.09 0.75 6.19
N ARG A 83 -11.15 0.17 6.74
CA ARG A 83 -12.39 -0.12 6.02
C ARG A 83 -13.24 1.15 5.76
N ARG A 84 -13.30 2.08 6.73
CA ARG A 84 -13.97 3.38 6.60
C ARG A 84 -13.28 4.23 5.52
N GLU A 85 -11.98 4.36 5.60
CA GLU A 85 -11.17 5.11 4.63
C GLU A 85 -11.30 4.49 3.21
N ALA A 86 -11.31 3.16 3.10
CA ALA A 86 -11.54 2.49 1.81
C ALA A 86 -12.95 2.77 1.26
N TYR A 87 -13.97 2.98 2.11
CA TYR A 87 -15.26 3.44 1.66
C TYR A 87 -15.21 4.88 1.13
N GLU A 88 -14.52 5.76 1.81
CA GLU A 88 -14.37 7.17 1.43
C GLU A 88 -13.58 7.32 0.13
N GLU A 89 -12.46 6.61 0.00
CA GLU A 89 -11.55 6.71 -1.14
C GLU A 89 -12.05 5.97 -2.40
N ILE A 90 -12.55 4.75 -2.24
CA ILE A 90 -12.85 3.83 -3.36
C ILE A 90 -14.27 3.25 -3.34
N GLY A 91 -15.13 3.69 -2.44
CA GLY A 91 -16.52 3.24 -2.39
C GLY A 91 -16.71 1.81 -1.88
N LEU A 92 -15.70 1.17 -1.26
CA LEU A 92 -15.85 -0.17 -0.70
C LEU A 92 -16.77 -0.13 0.54
N PRO A 93 -17.96 -0.75 0.53
CA PRO A 93 -18.89 -0.67 1.65
C PRO A 93 -18.25 -1.07 2.99
N THR A 94 -18.56 -0.35 4.06
CA THR A 94 -18.02 -0.59 5.41
C THR A 94 -18.49 -1.90 6.03
N THR A 95 -19.65 -2.43 5.57
CA THR A 95 -20.23 -3.68 6.06
C THR A 95 -20.58 -4.61 4.89
N ASP A 96 -20.56 -5.91 5.13
CA ASP A 96 -20.86 -6.91 4.12
C ASP A 96 -22.34 -6.89 3.69
N THR A 97 -23.25 -6.40 4.55
CA THR A 97 -24.69 -6.25 4.22
C THR A 97 -24.93 -5.21 3.11
N LYS A 98 -24.00 -4.29 2.91
CA LYS A 98 -24.05 -3.28 1.83
C LYS A 98 -23.29 -3.69 0.57
N LEU A 99 -22.59 -4.81 0.62
CA LEU A 99 -21.99 -5.41 -0.57
C LEU A 99 -23.08 -6.04 -1.46
N PRO A 100 -22.82 -6.19 -2.77
CA PRO A 100 -23.69 -6.98 -3.62
C PRO A 100 -23.87 -8.39 -3.05
N PRO A 101 -25.09 -8.97 -3.16
CA PRO A 101 -25.36 -10.31 -2.65
C PRO A 101 -24.35 -11.33 -3.16
N GLY A 102 -23.88 -12.17 -2.26
CA GLY A 102 -22.91 -13.23 -2.58
C GLY A 102 -21.44 -12.80 -2.51
N PHE A 103 -21.13 -11.60 -2.01
CA PHE A 103 -19.76 -11.18 -1.73
C PHE A 103 -19.59 -10.80 -0.25
N ARG A 104 -18.39 -10.97 0.25
CA ARG A 104 -17.99 -10.55 1.59
C ARG A 104 -16.53 -10.11 1.62
N VAL A 105 -16.16 -9.33 2.64
CA VAL A 105 -14.77 -8.98 2.94
C VAL A 105 -14.39 -9.61 4.27
N GLU A 106 -13.54 -10.60 4.20
CA GLU A 106 -13.01 -11.31 5.36
C GLU A 106 -11.74 -10.59 5.86
N HIS A 107 -11.75 -10.14 7.12
CA HIS A 107 -10.52 -9.68 7.77
C HIS A 107 -9.64 -10.89 8.08
N LEU A 108 -8.41 -10.91 7.59
CA LEU A 108 -7.48 -12.04 7.75
C LEU A 108 -6.54 -11.83 8.94
N CYS A 109 -5.80 -10.73 8.92
CA CYS A 109 -4.83 -10.38 9.97
C CYS A 109 -4.44 -8.90 9.90
N GLU A 110 -3.69 -8.47 10.92
CA GLU A 110 -2.99 -7.19 10.94
C GLU A 110 -1.48 -7.44 10.93
N LEU A 111 -0.73 -6.61 10.22
CA LEU A 111 0.74 -6.67 10.24
C LEU A 111 1.30 -5.67 11.26
N PRO A 112 2.59 -5.76 11.65
CA PRO A 112 3.25 -4.78 12.51
C PRO A 112 3.11 -3.35 11.96
N ALA A 113 2.97 -2.37 12.86
CA ALA A 113 2.84 -0.98 12.49
C ALA A 113 4.13 -0.43 11.86
N ASN A 114 3.98 0.43 10.86
CA ASN A 114 5.06 1.12 10.18
C ASN A 114 5.09 2.60 10.58
N LEU A 115 6.28 3.17 10.70
CA LEU A 115 6.48 4.59 10.99
C LEU A 115 6.50 5.42 9.70
N ALA A 116 5.49 6.28 9.53
CA ALA A 116 5.46 7.21 8.40
C ALA A 116 6.36 8.44 8.65
N LYS A 117 6.85 9.08 7.58
CA LYS A 117 7.57 10.38 7.68
C LYS A 117 6.73 11.45 8.38
N THR A 118 5.42 11.35 8.30
CA THR A 118 4.47 12.23 8.99
C THR A 118 4.30 11.88 10.47
N GLU A 119 5.14 11.01 11.02
CA GLU A 119 5.12 10.58 12.43
C GLU A 119 3.80 9.90 12.83
N LEU A 120 3.22 9.16 11.91
CA LEU A 120 2.07 8.29 12.16
C LEU A 120 2.55 6.86 12.30
N GLY A 121 1.99 6.12 13.27
CA GLY A 121 2.02 4.68 13.27
C GLY A 121 0.93 4.17 12.33
N VAL A 122 1.34 3.54 11.23
CA VAL A 122 0.43 3.03 10.20
C VAL A 122 0.28 1.53 10.37
N ARG A 123 -0.93 1.05 10.71
CA ARG A 123 -1.24 -0.37 10.90
C ARG A 123 -1.78 -0.97 9.59
N PRO A 124 -1.06 -1.90 8.93
CA PRO A 124 -1.59 -2.58 7.76
C PRO A 124 -2.58 -3.68 8.18
N CYS A 125 -3.76 -3.68 7.56
CA CYS A 125 -4.82 -4.67 7.78
C CYS A 125 -5.03 -5.45 6.48
N VAL A 126 -4.90 -6.77 6.53
CA VAL A 126 -5.08 -7.64 5.37
C VAL A 126 -6.49 -8.18 5.35
N ALA A 127 -7.18 -8.01 4.23
CA ALA A 127 -8.52 -8.53 4.04
C ALA A 127 -8.68 -9.19 2.67
N PHE A 128 -9.62 -10.13 2.59
CA PHE A 128 -9.92 -10.89 1.38
C PHE A 128 -11.33 -10.64 0.92
N LEU A 129 -11.48 -10.06 -0.26
CA LEU A 129 -12.75 -9.89 -0.95
C LEU A 129 -13.06 -11.18 -1.71
N CYS A 130 -14.04 -11.91 -1.28
CA CYS A 130 -14.36 -13.23 -1.79
C CYS A 130 -15.87 -13.44 -2.00
N PRO A 131 -16.24 -14.45 -2.80
CA PRO A 131 -17.61 -14.92 -2.84
C PRO A 131 -18.06 -15.40 -1.45
N SER A 132 -19.30 -15.06 -1.07
CA SER A 132 -19.92 -15.56 0.16
C SER A 132 -20.50 -16.94 -0.08
N ALA A 133 -20.21 -17.88 0.80
CA ALA A 133 -20.76 -19.25 0.75
C ALA A 133 -22.20 -19.32 1.29
N THR A 134 -23.07 -18.36 0.97
CA THR A 134 -24.47 -18.42 1.43
C THR A 134 -25.30 -19.38 0.57
N PRO A 135 -26.14 -20.25 1.18
CA PRO A 135 -27.00 -21.20 0.47
C PRO A 135 -28.06 -20.57 -0.46
N ALA A 136 -28.26 -19.24 -0.35
CA ALA A 136 -29.27 -18.51 -1.11
C ALA A 136 -28.82 -18.11 -2.54
N SER A 137 -27.56 -18.31 -2.92
CA SER A 137 -27.12 -18.03 -4.27
C SER A 137 -27.32 -19.27 -5.14
N THR A 138 -28.34 -19.27 -5.97
CA THR A 138 -28.63 -20.27 -7.00
C THR A 138 -27.59 -20.33 -8.13
N GLY A 139 -26.46 -19.65 -8.00
CA GLY A 139 -25.31 -19.69 -8.89
C GLY A 139 -24.01 -19.79 -8.10
N THR A 140 -23.17 -20.73 -8.44
CA THR A 140 -21.79 -20.84 -7.94
C THR A 140 -21.01 -19.61 -8.38
N GLN A 141 -20.89 -18.61 -7.51
CA GLN A 141 -20.02 -17.47 -7.77
C GLN A 141 -18.56 -17.95 -7.76
N SER A 142 -17.83 -17.59 -8.78
CA SER A 142 -16.44 -18.01 -8.98
C SER A 142 -15.44 -16.91 -8.59
N ALA A 143 -14.18 -17.27 -8.54
CA ALA A 143 -13.10 -16.30 -8.37
C ALA A 143 -13.13 -15.20 -9.46
N ALA A 144 -13.48 -15.55 -10.69
CA ALA A 144 -13.65 -14.61 -11.80
C ALA A 144 -14.74 -13.56 -11.54
N ASP A 145 -15.80 -13.91 -10.82
CA ASP A 145 -16.88 -12.97 -10.50
C ASP A 145 -16.40 -11.80 -9.64
N VAL A 146 -15.38 -11.99 -8.80
CA VAL A 146 -14.84 -10.90 -7.97
C VAL A 146 -14.14 -9.89 -8.87
N GLU A 147 -13.25 -10.33 -9.76
CA GLU A 147 -12.52 -9.44 -10.68
C GLU A 147 -13.48 -8.74 -11.66
N GLU A 148 -14.45 -9.48 -12.22
CA GLU A 148 -15.33 -8.97 -13.27
C GLU A 148 -16.52 -8.16 -12.73
N LYS A 149 -17.04 -8.49 -11.55
CA LYS A 149 -18.26 -7.89 -11.01
C LYS A 149 -18.01 -6.91 -9.88
N MET A 150 -17.00 -7.16 -9.02
CA MET A 150 -16.77 -6.34 -7.83
C MET A 150 -15.72 -5.26 -8.05
N ILE A 151 -14.59 -5.59 -8.67
CA ILE A 151 -13.52 -4.60 -8.87
C ILE A 151 -13.98 -3.42 -9.74
N PRO A 152 -14.75 -3.60 -10.83
CA PRO A 152 -15.27 -2.46 -11.62
C PRO A 152 -16.28 -1.56 -10.89
N ARG A 153 -16.77 -1.99 -9.72
CA ARG A 153 -17.68 -1.19 -8.88
C ARG A 153 -16.95 -0.26 -7.91
N LEU A 154 -15.65 -0.50 -7.72
CA LEU A 154 -14.82 0.42 -6.96
C LEU A 154 -14.72 1.73 -7.74
N ASP A 155 -15.21 2.80 -7.13
CA ASP A 155 -15.33 4.12 -7.76
C ASP A 155 -14.39 5.10 -7.06
N PRO A 156 -13.41 5.67 -7.77
CA PRO A 156 -12.51 6.66 -7.17
C PRO A 156 -13.31 7.91 -6.79
N LYS A 157 -13.49 8.14 -5.48
CA LYS A 157 -14.19 9.31 -4.94
C LYS A 157 -13.20 10.43 -4.61
N GLU A 158 -12.23 10.11 -3.74
CA GLU A 158 -11.25 11.07 -3.25
C GLU A 158 -9.85 10.84 -3.83
N VAL A 159 -9.68 9.78 -4.63
CA VAL A 159 -8.41 9.41 -5.28
C VAL A 159 -8.47 9.66 -6.79
N ALA A 160 -7.31 9.83 -7.43
CA ALA A 160 -7.24 10.07 -8.87
C ALA A 160 -7.53 8.81 -9.71
N ALA A 161 -7.21 7.63 -9.17
CA ALA A 161 -7.48 6.34 -9.81
C ALA A 161 -7.45 5.20 -8.79
N VAL A 162 -8.14 4.12 -9.14
CA VAL A 162 -8.02 2.80 -8.50
C VAL A 162 -7.39 1.86 -9.52
N PHE A 163 -6.45 1.04 -9.08
CA PHE A 163 -5.80 0.04 -9.93
C PHE A 163 -5.44 -1.21 -9.12
N THR A 164 -5.03 -2.27 -9.79
CA THR A 164 -4.69 -3.53 -9.14
C THR A 164 -3.32 -4.03 -9.58
N ALA A 165 -2.69 -4.82 -8.72
CA ALA A 165 -1.42 -5.46 -9.00
C ALA A 165 -1.42 -6.93 -8.58
N PRO A 166 -0.68 -7.81 -9.27
CA PRO A 166 -0.51 -9.20 -8.87
C PRO A 166 0.25 -9.27 -7.55
N PHE A 167 -0.32 -9.92 -6.53
CA PHE A 167 0.21 -9.85 -5.18
C PHE A 167 1.54 -10.63 -5.01
N ALA A 168 1.64 -11.83 -5.57
CA ALA A 168 2.88 -12.62 -5.54
C ALA A 168 4.06 -11.92 -6.23
N GLN A 169 3.76 -11.07 -7.21
CA GLN A 169 4.78 -10.37 -7.99
C GLN A 169 5.64 -9.42 -7.14
N PHE A 170 5.16 -8.98 -5.96
CA PHE A 170 5.93 -8.14 -5.03
C PHE A 170 7.12 -8.87 -4.38
N LEU A 171 7.26 -10.18 -4.56
CA LEU A 171 8.45 -10.96 -4.17
C LEU A 171 9.44 -11.17 -5.31
N GLN A 172 9.04 -10.90 -6.56
CA GLN A 172 9.81 -11.20 -7.75
C GLN A 172 10.60 -9.98 -8.23
N LYS A 173 11.82 -10.21 -8.69
CA LYS A 173 12.67 -9.16 -9.28
C LYS A 173 12.30 -8.89 -10.74
N GLU A 174 11.90 -9.91 -11.46
CA GLU A 174 11.52 -9.83 -12.87
C GLU A 174 10.01 -10.04 -13.05
N TRP A 175 9.44 -9.53 -14.13
CA TRP A 175 8.05 -9.79 -14.46
C TRP A 175 7.87 -11.22 -14.96
N THR A 176 7.17 -12.04 -14.18
CA THR A 176 7.02 -13.48 -14.42
C THR A 176 5.67 -13.88 -15.02
N ARG A 177 4.76 -12.91 -15.21
CA ARG A 177 3.40 -13.20 -15.71
C ARG A 177 3.34 -13.23 -17.24
N ASN A 178 2.40 -14.02 -17.76
CA ASN A 178 2.11 -14.08 -19.20
C ASN A 178 1.40 -12.83 -19.74
N GLU A 179 0.86 -11.98 -18.87
CA GLU A 179 0.28 -10.70 -19.23
C GLU A 179 1.39 -9.68 -19.63
N PRO A 180 1.06 -8.67 -20.44
CA PRO A 180 2.04 -7.64 -20.79
C PRO A 180 2.64 -7.00 -19.54
N GLY A 181 3.96 -7.02 -19.44
CA GLY A 181 4.69 -6.38 -18.34
C GLY A 181 4.86 -4.87 -18.55
N PRO A 182 5.56 -4.20 -17.62
CA PRO A 182 5.84 -2.77 -17.72
C PRO A 182 6.55 -2.41 -19.01
N VAL A 183 6.18 -1.26 -19.59
CA VAL A 183 6.78 -0.74 -20.83
C VAL A 183 7.45 0.60 -20.56
N ASN A 184 8.55 0.88 -21.29
CA ASN A 184 9.17 2.20 -21.25
C ASN A 184 8.55 3.11 -22.33
N GLY A 185 8.79 4.43 -22.24
CA GLY A 185 8.25 5.42 -23.17
C GLY A 185 8.66 5.24 -24.65
N LYS A 186 9.55 4.30 -24.96
CA LYS A 186 9.99 3.93 -26.33
C LYS A 186 9.41 2.58 -26.79
N GLY A 187 8.42 2.02 -26.07
CA GLY A 187 7.80 0.73 -26.40
C GLY A 187 8.64 -0.52 -26.05
N GLY A 188 9.80 -0.33 -25.43
CA GLY A 188 10.62 -1.45 -24.92
C GLY A 188 10.14 -1.95 -23.55
N ARG A 189 10.63 -3.12 -23.11
CA ARG A 189 10.34 -3.63 -21.78
C ARG A 189 10.94 -2.72 -20.70
N HIS A 190 10.14 -2.36 -19.71
CA HIS A 190 10.59 -1.71 -18.49
C HIS A 190 10.83 -2.77 -17.41
N SER A 191 11.82 -2.54 -16.54
CA SER A 191 12.00 -3.41 -15.38
C SER A 191 10.80 -3.29 -14.44
N TRP A 192 10.26 -4.43 -14.01
CA TRP A 192 9.19 -4.48 -13.00
C TRP A 192 9.64 -3.88 -11.67
N TYR A 193 10.86 -4.19 -11.25
CA TYR A 193 11.41 -3.80 -9.97
C TYR A 193 12.73 -3.05 -10.12
N ARG A 194 12.86 -1.97 -9.34
CA ARG A 194 14.13 -1.27 -9.09
C ARG A 194 14.26 -1.02 -7.59
N GLY A 195 15.36 -1.45 -7.01
CA GLY A 195 15.69 -1.17 -5.61
C GLY A 195 16.92 -0.30 -5.50
N THR A 196 16.86 0.69 -4.62
CA THR A 196 18.01 1.53 -4.26
C THR A 196 18.17 1.54 -2.75
N TRP A 197 19.43 1.59 -2.28
CA TRP A 197 19.69 1.84 -0.88
C TRP A 197 19.63 3.34 -0.63
N THR A 198 18.93 3.73 0.39
CA THR A 198 18.87 5.11 0.88
C THR A 198 19.09 5.10 2.38
N ASP A 199 19.77 6.11 2.88
CA ASP A 199 19.87 6.31 4.32
C ASP A 199 18.60 7.01 4.79
N TRP A 200 17.81 6.29 5.58
CA TRP A 200 16.66 6.84 6.25
C TRP A 200 16.90 6.73 7.76
N HIS A 201 17.17 7.86 8.38
CA HIS A 201 17.36 7.96 9.81
C HIS A 201 18.41 6.97 10.37
N GLU A 202 19.62 6.96 9.78
CA GLU A 202 20.78 6.11 10.15
C GLU A 202 20.63 4.62 9.89
N SER A 203 19.46 4.12 9.59
CA SER A 203 19.34 2.78 9.07
C SER A 203 19.38 2.79 7.56
N ARG A 204 20.23 1.93 7.02
CA ARG A 204 20.26 1.67 5.60
C ARG A 204 18.92 1.08 5.19
N TRP A 205 18.13 1.85 4.43
CA TRP A 205 16.79 1.46 4.06
C TRP A 205 16.71 1.12 2.57
N ARG A 206 16.09 -0.03 2.26
CA ARG A 206 15.87 -0.43 0.89
C ARG A 206 14.62 0.24 0.34
N MET A 207 14.82 1.20 -0.57
CA MET A 207 13.75 1.83 -1.30
C MET A 207 13.34 0.92 -2.47
N HIS A 208 12.16 0.32 -2.39
CA HIS A 208 11.57 -0.48 -3.45
C HIS A 208 10.79 0.41 -4.39
N ASN A 209 10.86 0.12 -5.68
CA ASN A 209 10.04 0.73 -6.72
C ASN A 209 9.52 -0.38 -7.64
N PHE A 210 8.21 -0.53 -7.70
CA PHE A 210 7.52 -1.45 -8.60
C PHE A 210 6.76 -0.66 -9.65
N TYR A 211 6.85 -1.08 -10.90
CA TYR A 211 6.22 -0.41 -12.03
C TYR A 211 5.09 -1.29 -12.57
N ILE A 212 3.86 -0.88 -12.33
CA ILE A 212 2.64 -1.62 -12.69
C ILE A 212 2.11 -1.08 -14.01
N PRO A 213 1.95 -1.92 -15.04
CA PRO A 213 1.42 -1.47 -16.33
C PRO A 213 0.05 -0.81 -16.17
N LYS A 214 -0.15 0.36 -16.78
CA LYS A 214 -1.47 0.96 -16.92
C LYS A 214 -2.27 0.18 -17.96
N PRO A 215 -3.55 -0.10 -17.71
CA PRO A 215 -4.39 -0.71 -18.73
C PRO A 215 -4.47 0.21 -19.96
N PRO A 216 -4.57 -0.35 -21.18
CA PRO A 216 -4.76 0.45 -22.37
C PRO A 216 -6.04 1.31 -22.24
N PRO A 217 -6.09 2.50 -22.89
CA PRO A 217 -7.20 3.44 -22.74
C PRO A 217 -8.61 2.88 -23.02
N SER A 218 -8.71 1.81 -23.83
CA SER A 218 -9.95 1.11 -24.16
C SER A 218 -10.38 0.07 -23.10
N ALA A 219 -9.48 -0.32 -22.21
CA ALA A 219 -9.76 -1.27 -21.12
C ALA A 219 -10.09 -0.49 -19.83
N SER A 220 -11.18 0.24 -19.80
CA SER A 220 -11.63 0.99 -18.62
C SER A 220 -12.23 0.04 -17.57
N ALA A 221 -11.42 -0.80 -16.97
CA ALA A 221 -11.84 -1.59 -15.83
C ALA A 221 -11.88 -0.78 -14.52
N LEU A 222 -11.19 0.36 -14.46
CA LEU A 222 -11.16 1.22 -13.29
C LEU A 222 -11.37 2.68 -13.74
N ARG A 223 -12.43 3.29 -13.24
CA ARG A 223 -12.83 4.65 -13.62
C ARG A 223 -11.81 5.68 -13.11
N ARG A 224 -11.54 6.70 -13.93
CA ARG A 224 -10.83 7.91 -13.51
C ARG A 224 -11.86 8.91 -13.00
N ASN A 225 -11.57 9.58 -11.90
CA ASN A 225 -12.38 10.70 -11.45
C ASN A 225 -12.13 11.89 -12.40
N PRO A 226 -13.13 12.37 -13.20
CA PRO A 226 -12.95 13.43 -14.18
C PRO A 226 -12.58 14.78 -13.55
N SER A 227 -12.89 15.02 -12.28
CA SER A 227 -12.57 16.27 -11.59
C SER A 227 -11.07 16.47 -11.30
N HIS A 228 -10.24 15.42 -11.41
CA HIS A 228 -8.81 15.49 -11.13
C HIS A 228 -7.90 15.37 -12.38
N SER A 229 -8.47 15.32 -13.59
CA SER A 229 -7.71 15.12 -14.84
C SER A 229 -7.17 16.39 -15.48
N GLN A 230 -7.38 17.59 -14.90
CA GLN A 230 -6.72 18.80 -15.38
C GLN A 230 -5.35 18.94 -14.71
N ALA A 231 -4.35 18.31 -15.32
CA ALA A 231 -2.95 18.64 -15.07
C ALA A 231 -2.72 20.06 -15.60
N SER A 232 -2.60 21.02 -14.70
CA SER A 232 -2.12 22.36 -15.03
C SER A 232 -0.71 22.25 -15.60
N GLN A 233 -0.56 22.60 -16.88
CA GLN A 233 0.73 22.91 -17.46
C GLN A 233 1.21 24.22 -16.83
N THR A 234 2.04 24.14 -15.80
CA THR A 234 2.81 25.29 -15.30
C THR A 234 4.05 25.45 -16.18
N PRO A 235 4.33 26.67 -16.67
CA PRO A 235 5.57 26.94 -17.39
C PRO A 235 6.77 26.79 -16.46
N ARG A 236 7.79 26.04 -16.85
CA ARG A 236 9.09 25.97 -16.18
C ARG A 236 9.71 27.35 -16.15
N SER A 237 9.96 27.91 -14.98
CA SER A 237 10.97 28.95 -14.80
C SER A 237 12.35 28.28 -14.84
N GLN A 238 13.16 28.73 -15.82
CA GLN A 238 14.58 28.48 -15.87
C GLN A 238 15.20 29.30 -14.73
N ASP A 239 15.89 28.63 -13.80
CA ASP A 239 17.09 29.06 -13.06
C ASP A 239 17.24 28.21 -11.80
N GLN A 240 18.07 27.18 -11.86
CA GLN A 240 18.80 26.67 -10.70
C GLN A 240 20.10 25.99 -11.13
N PRO A 241 21.18 26.14 -10.34
CA PRO A 241 22.54 25.76 -10.74
C PRO A 241 22.77 24.24 -10.63
N GLU A 242 23.62 23.78 -11.55
CA GLU A 242 24.15 22.42 -11.64
C GLU A 242 24.88 22.01 -10.35
N GLY A 243 24.35 21.00 -9.67
CA GLY A 243 25.02 20.25 -8.60
C GLY A 243 25.04 18.77 -8.99
N ASP A 244 26.24 18.25 -9.11
CA ASP A 244 26.62 16.91 -9.54
C ASP A 244 26.11 15.85 -8.54
N ASP A 245 25.01 15.15 -8.84
CA ASP A 245 24.56 13.95 -8.13
C ASP A 245 23.90 12.98 -9.14
N PRO A 246 24.48 11.80 -9.43
CA PRO A 246 23.98 10.87 -10.43
C PRO A 246 22.82 10.02 -9.90
N ARG A 247 21.74 10.65 -9.50
CA ARG A 247 20.44 9.98 -9.37
C ARG A 247 19.76 10.03 -10.73
N PRO A 248 19.54 8.90 -11.43
CA PRO A 248 18.66 8.95 -12.59
C PRO A 248 17.25 9.33 -12.07
N GLU A 249 16.87 10.58 -12.26
CA GLU A 249 15.48 10.98 -12.08
C GLU A 249 14.61 10.07 -12.95
N PRO A 250 13.46 9.58 -12.44
CA PRO A 250 12.53 8.82 -13.26
C PRO A 250 12.14 9.71 -14.44
N THR A 251 12.41 9.23 -15.63
CA THR A 251 12.05 10.00 -16.83
C THR A 251 10.53 10.21 -16.81
N VAL A 252 10.07 11.42 -17.11
CA VAL A 252 8.66 11.81 -17.15
C VAL A 252 7.80 10.82 -17.96
N PHE A 253 8.41 10.09 -18.91
CA PHE A 253 7.77 9.06 -19.72
C PHE A 253 7.48 7.74 -18.97
N GLU A 254 8.21 7.40 -17.91
CA GLU A 254 7.98 6.17 -17.13
C GLU A 254 6.64 6.27 -16.39
N ASP A 255 6.30 7.45 -15.88
CA ASP A 255 5.05 7.69 -15.14
C ASP A 255 3.81 7.75 -16.05
N LEU A 256 3.97 7.91 -17.38
CA LEU A 256 2.85 7.95 -18.31
C LEU A 256 2.25 6.56 -18.57
N GLN A 257 3.07 5.51 -18.60
CA GLN A 257 2.66 4.15 -19.00
C GLN A 257 2.51 3.19 -17.83
N ASN A 258 3.13 3.51 -16.68
CA ASN A 258 3.11 2.66 -15.51
C ASN A 258 2.65 3.43 -14.27
N PHE A 259 2.02 2.74 -13.32
CA PHE A 259 1.86 3.23 -11.96
C PHE A 259 3.12 2.84 -11.18
N ARG A 260 3.71 3.79 -10.47
CA ARG A 260 4.86 3.53 -9.61
C ARG A 260 4.42 3.34 -8.16
N VAL A 261 4.66 2.14 -7.63
CA VAL A 261 4.48 1.82 -6.21
C VAL A 261 5.83 1.82 -5.52
N PHE A 262 6.02 2.68 -4.53
CA PHE A 262 7.32 2.84 -3.88
C PHE A 262 7.19 3.21 -2.39
N GLY A 263 8.33 3.32 -1.71
CA GLY A 263 8.41 3.76 -0.33
C GLY A 263 7.71 2.82 0.65
N MET A 264 6.99 3.38 1.62
CA MET A 264 6.29 2.62 2.66
C MET A 264 5.22 1.67 2.07
N THR A 265 4.48 2.11 1.06
CA THR A 265 3.48 1.26 0.38
C THR A 265 4.12 0.01 -0.21
N ALA A 266 5.24 0.16 -0.92
CA ALA A 266 5.98 -0.97 -1.49
C ALA A 266 6.53 -1.91 -0.40
N ARG A 267 7.10 -1.36 0.68
CA ARG A 267 7.60 -2.14 1.82
C ARG A 267 6.49 -2.96 2.48
N ILE A 268 5.34 -2.33 2.77
CA ILE A 268 4.18 -3.02 3.36
C ILE A 268 3.72 -4.17 2.47
N LEU A 269 3.69 -3.98 1.15
CA LEU A 269 3.28 -5.02 0.20
C LEU A 269 4.28 -6.19 0.14
N VAL A 270 5.59 -5.90 0.17
CA VAL A 270 6.62 -6.95 0.26
C VAL A 270 6.48 -7.74 1.55
N ASP A 271 6.34 -7.05 2.71
CA ASP A 271 6.15 -7.70 4.00
C ASP A 271 4.88 -8.57 4.04
N ALA A 272 3.77 -8.06 3.50
CA ALA A 272 2.52 -8.80 3.41
C ALA A 272 2.65 -10.03 2.51
N ALA A 273 3.34 -9.92 1.38
CA ALA A 273 3.58 -11.03 0.46
C ALA A 273 4.51 -12.09 1.08
N ARG A 274 5.54 -11.69 1.84
CA ARG A 274 6.41 -12.63 2.59
C ARG A 274 5.59 -13.48 3.57
N VAL A 275 4.70 -12.86 4.34
CA VAL A 275 3.80 -13.58 5.25
C VAL A 275 2.87 -14.52 4.47
N ALA A 276 2.28 -14.03 3.38
CA ALA A 276 1.31 -14.79 2.60
C ALA A 276 1.92 -16.02 1.92
N TYR A 277 3.03 -15.83 1.23
CA TYR A 277 3.64 -16.92 0.45
C TYR A 277 4.67 -17.73 1.25
N GLY A 278 5.16 -17.20 2.38
CA GLY A 278 6.20 -17.86 3.19
C GLY A 278 7.54 -17.92 2.47
N GLU A 279 7.80 -16.94 1.62
CA GLU A 279 8.98 -16.83 0.76
C GLU A 279 9.67 -15.49 0.96
N GLU A 280 11.00 -15.47 0.86
CA GLU A 280 11.75 -14.23 0.84
C GLU A 280 11.76 -13.63 -0.58
N PRO A 281 11.84 -12.28 -0.73
CA PRO A 281 11.90 -11.66 -2.04
C PRO A 281 13.22 -11.98 -2.77
N GLU A 282 13.19 -12.01 -4.09
CA GLU A 282 14.37 -12.23 -4.96
C GLU A 282 15.35 -11.04 -4.96
N PHE A 283 15.11 -10.05 -4.13
CA PHE A 283 15.92 -8.85 -3.97
C PHE A 283 16.16 -8.56 -2.49
N GLU A 284 17.17 -7.76 -2.21
CA GLU A 284 17.50 -7.37 -0.84
C GLU A 284 16.34 -6.60 -0.20
N HIS A 285 15.98 -7.00 1.00
CA HIS A 285 14.90 -6.42 1.80
C HIS A 285 15.29 -6.39 3.27
N ASN A 286 14.62 -5.56 4.07
CA ASN A 286 14.82 -5.51 5.50
C ASN A 286 14.34 -6.83 6.15
N SER A 287 15.13 -7.35 7.10
CA SER A 287 14.80 -8.61 7.78
C SER A 287 13.60 -8.51 8.74
N HIS A 288 13.35 -7.31 9.29
CA HIS A 288 12.28 -7.06 10.26
C HIS A 288 10.99 -6.60 9.58
N PHE A 289 9.86 -6.92 10.19
CA PHE A 289 8.54 -6.47 9.77
C PHE A 289 8.13 -5.21 10.54
N GLY A 290 7.68 -4.17 9.82
CA GLY A 290 7.22 -2.93 10.42
C GLY A 290 8.31 -2.18 11.21
N ASP A 291 7.90 -1.24 12.07
CA ASP A 291 8.78 -0.35 12.84
C ASP A 291 8.37 -0.29 14.33
N GLU A 292 7.85 -1.38 14.90
CA GLU A 292 7.28 -1.42 16.24
C GLU A 292 8.27 -0.94 17.31
N GLU A 293 9.54 -1.38 17.21
CA GLU A 293 10.58 -0.99 18.15
C GLU A 293 10.88 0.53 18.07
N MET A 294 10.96 1.08 16.84
CA MET A 294 11.20 2.50 16.65
C MET A 294 10.01 3.34 17.15
N LEU A 295 8.78 2.90 16.91
CA LEU A 295 7.57 3.53 17.43
C LEU A 295 7.58 3.56 18.97
N GLU A 296 7.98 2.46 19.61
CA GLU A 296 8.09 2.40 21.08
C GLU A 296 9.15 3.34 21.62
N ARG A 297 10.33 3.40 21.00
CA ARG A 297 11.42 4.31 21.35
C ARG A 297 11.02 5.77 21.25
N LEU A 298 10.39 6.16 20.13
CA LEU A 298 9.91 7.51 19.89
C LEU A 298 8.79 7.91 20.85
N LEU A 299 7.94 6.96 21.24
CA LEU A 299 6.91 7.19 22.24
C LEU A 299 7.53 7.45 23.63
N LYS A 300 8.53 6.63 24.03
CA LYS A 300 9.25 6.77 25.31
C LYS A 300 9.97 8.12 25.45
N VAL A 301 10.57 8.63 24.38
CA VAL A 301 11.23 9.96 24.39
C VAL A 301 10.23 11.12 24.19
N GLY A 302 8.92 10.84 24.19
CA GLY A 302 7.85 11.84 24.06
C GLY A 302 7.72 12.48 22.67
N ARG A 303 8.38 11.92 21.65
CA ARG A 303 8.29 12.44 20.28
C ARG A 303 6.93 12.21 19.64
N LEU A 304 6.32 11.07 19.89
CA LEU A 304 4.98 10.71 19.40
C LEU A 304 3.87 11.14 20.38
N SER A 305 4.03 12.29 21.04
CA SER A 305 2.99 12.87 21.87
C SER A 305 1.81 13.38 21.04
N GLU A 306 0.68 13.65 21.71
CA GLU A 306 -0.55 14.15 21.09
C GLU A 306 -0.34 15.47 20.35
N VAL A 307 0.46 16.36 20.93
CA VAL A 307 0.81 17.66 20.34
C VAL A 307 2.08 17.50 19.50
N ARG A 308 1.95 17.77 18.20
CA ARG A 308 3.10 17.77 17.30
C ARG A 308 3.98 19.01 17.55
N LYS A 309 5.27 18.79 17.81
CA LYS A 309 6.22 19.90 17.89
C LYS A 309 6.37 20.54 16.51
N LYS A 310 5.97 21.80 16.39
CA LYS A 310 6.10 22.55 15.14
C LYS A 310 7.58 22.81 14.84
N GLY A 311 7.98 22.62 13.59
CA GLY A 311 9.32 22.99 13.10
C GLY A 311 10.41 21.91 13.22
N GLU A 312 10.14 20.79 13.90
CA GLU A 312 11.08 19.67 13.95
C GLU A 312 10.56 18.54 13.06
N GLU A 313 11.15 18.32 11.91
CA GLU A 313 10.94 17.10 11.15
C GLU A 313 11.60 15.92 11.88
N LEU A 314 11.07 14.72 11.65
CA LEU A 314 11.69 13.49 12.11
C LEU A 314 13.03 13.35 11.34
N ASN A 315 14.12 13.71 12.01
CA ASN A 315 15.46 13.70 11.47
C ASN A 315 16.34 12.68 12.20
N ARG A 316 17.55 12.50 11.68
CA ARG A 316 18.56 11.58 12.20
C ARG A 316 18.83 11.79 13.70
N GLU A 317 19.01 13.05 14.15
CA GLU A 317 19.33 13.37 15.55
C GLU A 317 18.25 12.92 16.53
N VAL A 318 16.95 13.07 16.17
CA VAL A 318 15.82 12.63 16.99
C VAL A 318 15.81 11.12 17.16
N LEU A 319 16.16 10.39 16.11
CA LEU A 319 16.17 8.92 16.15
C LEU A 319 17.39 8.37 16.85
N GLU A 320 18.58 8.97 16.66
CA GLU A 320 19.78 8.65 17.46
C GLU A 320 19.53 8.87 18.96
N LYS A 321 18.90 9.99 19.31
CA LYS A 321 18.52 10.27 20.70
C LYS A 321 17.59 9.18 21.24
N ALA A 322 16.55 8.80 20.47
CA ALA A 322 15.65 7.72 20.84
C ALA A 322 16.36 6.38 21.02
N MET A 323 17.36 6.08 20.17
CA MET A 323 18.18 4.87 20.30
C MET A 323 19.10 4.90 21.53
N LYS A 324 19.76 6.03 21.80
CA LYS A 324 20.71 6.17 22.93
C LYS A 324 20.01 6.18 24.30
N GLU A 325 18.84 6.80 24.42
CA GLU A 325 18.11 6.87 25.69
C GLU A 325 17.52 5.51 26.10
N THR A 326 17.19 4.64 25.16
CA THR A 326 16.68 3.29 25.46
C THR A 326 17.78 2.24 25.69
N SER A 327 19.03 2.53 25.33
CA SER A 327 20.19 1.65 25.60
C SER A 327 20.71 1.79 27.03
N LYS A 328 20.15 2.71 27.85
CA LYS A 328 20.56 2.98 29.22
C LYS A 328 19.63 2.34 30.27
N ILE A 329 18.64 1.56 29.83
CA ILE A 329 17.69 0.78 30.65
C ILE A 329 17.95 -0.69 30.40
#